data_71fab9bc9b5406b4686fce2e4ba48db2
#
_entry.id   71fab9bc9b5406b4686fce2e4ba48db2
#
_cell.length_a   1.000
_cell.length_b   1.000
_cell.length_c   1.000
_cell.angle_alpha   90.00
_cell.angle_beta   90.00
_cell.angle_gamma   90.00
#
_symmetry.space_group_name_H-M   'P 1'
#
loop_
_entity.id
_entity.type
_entity.pdbx_description
1 polymer ?
#
loop_
_entity_poly.entity_id
_entity_poly.type
_entity_poly.pdbx_seq_one_letter_code
_entity_poly.pdbx_strand_id
1 'polypeptide(L)'
;MFSVSLRNENHTCRYSIVPRTGWGWEVRVEHEGQLTRHICYRDWHRVERTLAMFRLEVSRLTALGWQPFEVSDTVSFFHGV
;
A
#
# COMPACT_ATOMS: atom_id res chain seq x y z
N MET A 1 -2.60 3.54 -8.78
CA MET A 1 -2.66 3.71 -7.32
C MET A 1 -2.84 2.37 -6.64
N PHE A 2 -2.15 2.15 -5.56
CA PHE A 2 -2.32 0.97 -4.73
C PHE A 2 -2.84 1.42 -3.37
N SER A 3 -3.90 0.81 -2.90
CA SER A 3 -4.45 1.11 -1.58
C SER A 3 -5.21 -0.10 -1.07
N VAL A 4 -4.83 -0.62 0.08
CA VAL A 4 -5.50 -1.77 0.69
C VAL A 4 -5.74 -1.45 2.16
N SER A 5 -6.98 -1.50 2.57
CA SER A 5 -7.38 -1.36 3.97
C SER A 5 -7.82 -2.72 4.48
N LEU A 6 -7.33 -3.08 5.65
CA LEU A 6 -7.62 -4.37 6.28
C LEU A 6 -8.18 -4.16 7.66
N ARG A 7 -9.04 -5.09 8.09
CA ARG A 7 -9.66 -5.04 9.40
C ARG A 7 -9.56 -6.39 10.08
N ASN A 8 -9.30 -6.36 11.37
CA ASN A 8 -9.36 -7.55 12.21
C ASN A 8 -9.99 -7.12 13.53
N GLU A 9 -11.25 -7.50 13.74
CA GLU A 9 -12.06 -7.06 14.87
C GLU A 9 -12.11 -5.53 14.89
N ASN A 10 -11.56 -4.91 15.95
CA ASN A 10 -11.57 -3.45 16.07
C ASN A 10 -10.28 -2.79 15.53
N HIS A 11 -9.40 -3.60 14.96
CA HIS A 11 -8.11 -3.09 14.48
C HIS A 11 -8.16 -2.86 12.97
N THR A 12 -7.55 -1.78 12.53
CA THR A 12 -7.47 -1.47 11.11
C THR A 12 -6.04 -1.12 10.72
N CYS A 13 -5.70 -1.40 9.48
CA CYS A 13 -4.46 -0.92 8.89
C CYS A 13 -4.67 -0.63 7.43
N ARG A 14 -3.86 0.28 6.89
CA ARG A 14 -3.94 0.66 5.49
C ARG A 14 -2.55 0.79 4.91
N TYR A 15 -2.36 0.21 3.74
CA TYR A 15 -1.15 0.33 2.94
C TYR A 15 -1.50 1.08 1.68
N SER A 16 -0.75 2.13 1.35
CA SER A 16 -1.06 2.88 0.13
C SER A 16 0.20 3.39 -0.56
N ILE A 17 0.14 3.42 -1.88
CA ILE A 17 1.15 4.02 -2.73
C ILE A 17 0.40 4.88 -3.73
N VAL A 18 0.66 6.18 -3.70
CA VAL A 18 -0.08 7.16 -4.48
C VAL A 18 0.90 7.98 -5.32
N PRO A 19 0.67 8.07 -6.64
CA PRO A 19 1.50 8.96 -7.46
C PRO A 19 1.24 10.41 -7.11
N ARG A 20 2.30 11.21 -7.13
CA ARG A 20 2.20 12.64 -6.90
C ARG A 20 2.69 13.38 -8.12
N THR A 21 1.92 14.34 -8.55
CA THR A 21 2.24 15.11 -9.72
C THR A 21 3.57 15.85 -9.54
N GLY A 22 4.46 15.63 -10.48
CA GLY A 22 5.69 16.42 -10.55
C GLY A 22 6.84 15.89 -9.71
N TRP A 23 6.66 14.84 -8.86
CA TRP A 23 7.81 14.50 -8.02
C TRP A 23 7.90 13.01 -7.60
N GLY A 24 6.98 12.17 -7.99
CA GLY A 24 7.13 10.73 -7.74
C GLY A 24 5.95 10.11 -7.02
N TRP A 25 6.24 9.28 -6.01
CA TRP A 25 5.22 8.47 -5.33
C TRP A 25 5.32 8.65 -3.83
N GLU A 26 4.15 8.67 -3.19
CA GLU A 26 4.03 8.73 -1.75
C GLU A 26 3.60 7.37 -1.22
N VAL A 27 4.37 6.83 -0.29
CA VAL A 27 4.12 5.54 0.34
C VAL A 27 3.69 5.80 1.77
N ARG A 28 2.56 5.20 2.18
CA ARG A 28 2.02 5.42 3.52
C ARG A 28 1.56 4.10 4.11
N VAL A 29 1.78 3.95 5.42
CA VAL A 29 1.21 2.86 6.20
C VAL A 29 0.52 3.49 7.41
N GLU A 30 -0.73 3.12 7.63
CA GLU A 30 -1.51 3.64 8.75
C GLU A 30 -2.01 2.49 9.60
N HIS A 31 -1.95 2.66 10.91
CA HIS A 31 -2.50 1.72 11.88
C HIS A 31 -3.46 2.47 12.78
N GLU A 32 -4.69 1.96 12.91
CA GLU A 32 -5.73 2.57 13.73
C GLU A 32 -5.95 4.04 13.36
N GLY A 33 -5.87 4.35 12.07
CA GLY A 33 -6.04 5.71 11.59
C GLY A 33 -4.83 6.61 11.76
N GLN A 34 -3.75 6.11 12.33
CA GLN A 34 -2.55 6.91 12.56
C GLN A 34 -1.44 6.51 11.58
N LEU A 35 -0.80 7.53 11.04
CA LEU A 35 0.29 7.34 10.09
C LEU A 35 1.52 6.81 10.82
N THR A 36 1.96 5.59 10.49
CA THR A 36 3.12 4.97 11.11
C THR A 36 4.34 4.94 10.21
N ARG A 37 4.15 5.11 8.91
CA ARG A 37 5.25 5.16 7.95
C ARG A 37 4.86 6.08 6.80
N HIS A 38 5.78 6.94 6.41
CA HIS A 38 5.56 7.87 5.31
C HIS A 38 6.88 8.10 4.60
N ILE A 39 6.95 7.67 3.34
CA ILE A 39 8.17 7.80 2.55
C ILE A 39 7.78 8.28 1.16
N CYS A 40 8.61 9.15 0.59
CA CYS A 40 8.44 9.63 -0.77
C CYS A 40 9.57 9.11 -1.62
N TYR A 41 9.23 8.54 -2.77
CA TYR A 41 10.23 8.01 -3.70
C TYR A 41 10.08 8.69 -5.05
N ARG A 42 11.22 8.93 -5.70
CA ARG A 42 11.24 9.35 -7.09
C ARG A 42 11.59 8.20 -8.03
N ASP A 43 12.18 7.15 -7.47
CA ASP A 43 12.68 6.01 -8.21
C ASP A 43 11.63 4.91 -8.23
N TRP A 44 11.15 4.57 -9.42
CA TRP A 44 10.14 3.54 -9.58
C TRP A 44 10.60 2.18 -9.06
N HIS A 45 11.89 1.88 -9.17
CA HIS A 45 12.37 0.59 -8.69
C HIS A 45 12.15 0.42 -7.19
N ARG A 46 12.28 1.50 -6.43
CA ARG A 46 12.02 1.45 -4.99
C ARG A 46 10.53 1.30 -4.71
N VAL A 47 9.70 1.96 -5.49
CA VAL A 47 8.25 1.82 -5.38
C VAL A 47 7.84 0.39 -5.68
N GLU A 48 8.41 -0.19 -6.72
CA GLU A 48 8.12 -1.55 -7.14
C GLU A 48 8.45 -2.55 -6.03
N ARG A 49 9.59 -2.38 -5.37
CA ARG A 49 9.97 -3.22 -4.25
C ARG A 49 9.00 -3.06 -3.08
N THR A 50 8.64 -1.83 -2.78
CA THR A 50 7.71 -1.54 -1.70
C THR A 50 6.35 -2.14 -2.00
N LEU A 51 5.89 -2.06 -3.24
CA LEU A 51 4.64 -2.66 -3.66
C LEU A 51 4.66 -4.17 -3.45
N ALA A 52 5.75 -4.83 -3.83
CA ALA A 52 5.89 -6.26 -3.65
C ALA A 52 5.85 -6.63 -2.16
N MET A 53 6.52 -5.84 -1.33
CA MET A 53 6.51 -6.06 0.11
C MET A 53 5.12 -5.85 0.71
N PHE A 54 4.40 -4.83 0.25
CA PHE A 54 3.05 -4.56 0.73
C PHE A 54 2.10 -5.70 0.36
N ARG A 55 2.21 -6.21 -0.86
CA ARG A 55 1.37 -7.33 -1.28
C ARG A 55 1.65 -8.58 -0.46
N LEU A 56 2.92 -8.82 -0.15
CA LEU A 56 3.29 -9.93 0.71
C LEU A 56 2.77 -9.75 2.14
N GLU A 57 2.86 -8.55 2.66
CA GLU A 57 2.39 -8.22 3.99
C GLU A 57 0.87 -8.38 4.09
N VAL A 58 0.15 -7.87 3.10
CA VAL A 58 -1.31 -8.01 3.01
C VAL A 58 -1.69 -9.49 2.96
N SER A 59 -0.97 -10.28 2.17
CA SER A 59 -1.22 -11.71 2.05
C SER A 59 -1.01 -12.41 3.39
N ARG A 60 0.03 -12.04 4.11
CA ARG A 60 0.32 -12.61 5.42
C ARG A 60 -0.76 -12.26 6.43
N LEU A 61 -1.17 -11.01 6.46
CA LEU A 61 -2.22 -10.57 7.38
C LEU A 61 -3.55 -11.25 7.06
N THR A 62 -3.86 -11.40 5.79
CA THR A 62 -5.07 -12.09 5.35
C THR A 62 -5.05 -13.54 5.86
N ALA A 63 -3.90 -14.19 5.79
CA ALA A 63 -3.76 -15.55 6.29
C ALA A 63 -3.94 -15.63 7.80
N LEU A 64 -3.69 -14.52 8.51
CA LEU A 64 -3.87 -14.43 9.95
C LEU A 64 -5.29 -14.02 10.37
N GLY A 65 -6.18 -13.83 9.41
CA GLY A 65 -7.57 -13.51 9.71
C GLY A 65 -7.97 -12.07 9.45
N TRP A 66 -7.06 -11.22 8.98
CA TRP A 66 -7.41 -9.87 8.59
C TRP A 66 -8.21 -9.91 7.29
N GLN A 67 -9.19 -9.04 7.18
CA GLN A 67 -10.07 -9.01 6.02
C GLN A 67 -9.94 -7.69 5.27
N PRO A 68 -9.62 -7.73 3.97
CA PRO A 68 -9.62 -6.51 3.17
C PRO A 68 -11.03 -5.96 3.05
N PHE A 69 -11.18 -4.66 3.19
CA PHE A 69 -12.49 -4.03 3.03
C PHE A 69 -12.47 -2.85 2.05
N GLU A 70 -11.29 -2.34 1.70
CA GLU A 70 -11.13 -1.37 0.64
C GLU A 70 -9.86 -1.73 -0.12
N VAL A 71 -10.01 -2.03 -1.41
CA VAL A 71 -8.89 -2.48 -2.21
C VAL A 71 -8.87 -1.75 -3.53
N SER A 72 -7.73 -1.16 -3.85
CA SER A 72 -7.48 -0.60 -5.16
C SER A 72 -6.05 -0.99 -5.54
N ASP A 73 -5.90 -1.77 -6.58
CA ASP A 73 -4.59 -2.20 -7.05
C ASP A 73 -4.52 -1.99 -8.55
N THR A 74 -4.42 -0.73 -8.94
CA THR A 74 -4.37 -0.33 -10.34
C THR A 74 -3.00 0.20 -10.69
N VAL A 75 -1.97 -0.44 -10.18
CA VAL A 75 -0.59 -0.01 -10.39
C VAL A 75 -0.01 -0.64 -11.64
N SER A 76 -0.79 -1.21 -12.46
CA SER A 76 -0.36 -1.97 -13.62
C SER A 76 -0.03 -1.09 -14.82
N PHE A 77 0.44 -0.06 -14.61
CA PHE A 77 0.72 0.76 -15.73
C PHE A 77 2.07 0.45 -16.29
N PHE A 78 2.08 -0.13 -16.21
CA PHE A 78 3.02 -0.23 -16.64
C PHE A 78 3.25 -0.62 -17.64
N HIS A 79 2.90 -0.51 -17.48
CA HIS A 79 3.08 -0.40 -18.10
C HIS A 79 3.32 -0.25 -18.73
N GLY A 80 3.32 -0.28 -18.92
CA GLY A 80 3.56 -0.22 -19.55
C GLY A 80 3.55 -0.03 -20.18
N VAL A 81 3.56 -0.04 -20.45
CA VAL A 81 3.49 0.09 -21.07
C VAL A 81 3.54 0.13 -21.27
#